data_f7ef5619dd22cf3031428740372c545e
#
_entry.id   f7ef5619dd22cf3031428740372c545e
#
_cell.length_a   1.000
_cell.length_b   1.000
_cell.length_c   1.000
_cell.angle_alpha   90.00
_cell.angle_beta   90.00
_cell.angle_gamma   90.00
#
_symmetry.space_group_name_H-M   'P 1'
#
loop_
_entity.id
_entity.type
_entity.pdbx_description
1 polymer ?
#
loop_
_entity_poly.entity_id
_entity_poly.type
_entity_poly.pdbx_seq_one_letter_code
_entity_poly.pdbx_strand_id
1 'polypeptide(L)'
;MSNYKDLPQQLSKTRNQSAVSELVDLKVYDATEVEVEQVSKEKAKTMYKTMWDIRNFEENTRRFFAAGQIPGFVHLYAGEEAIATGVCANLTDKDYITSTHRGHGHCVAKGGDLKGMMAEIFGKET
;
A
#
# COMPACT_ATOMS: atom_id res chain seq x y z
N MET A 1 4.01 11.64 34.75
CA MET A 1 3.58 10.67 33.73
C MET A 1 2.28 11.18 33.15
N SER A 2 2.31 11.75 31.97
CA SER A 2 1.15 12.34 31.29
C SER A 2 0.26 11.21 30.76
N ASN A 3 -1.03 11.24 31.11
CA ASN A 3 -2.00 10.24 30.73
C ASN A 3 -2.28 10.32 29.22
N TYR A 4 -1.95 9.27 28.49
CA TYR A 4 -2.14 9.12 27.04
C TYR A 4 -3.61 9.25 26.59
N LYS A 5 -4.55 9.22 27.52
CA LYS A 5 -6.00 9.29 27.23
C LYS A 5 -6.50 10.71 26.90
N ASP A 6 -5.73 11.75 27.24
CA ASP A 6 -6.15 13.15 27.04
C ASP A 6 -5.58 13.79 25.76
N LEU A 7 -4.67 13.10 25.06
CA LEU A 7 -4.03 13.59 23.82
C LEU A 7 -5.01 13.92 22.67
N PRO A 8 -6.05 13.12 22.42
CA PRO A 8 -7.01 13.41 21.33
C PRO A 8 -7.83 14.68 21.56
N GLN A 9 -8.13 15.00 22.82
CA GLN A 9 -8.94 16.18 23.17
C GLN A 9 -8.15 17.50 23.10
N GLN A 10 -6.85 17.46 23.36
CA GLN A 10 -6.00 18.65 23.25
C GLN A 10 -5.69 18.98 21.78
N LEU A 11 -5.53 17.98 20.93
CA LEU A 11 -5.31 18.18 19.49
C LEU A 11 -6.56 18.73 18.77
N SER A 12 -7.76 18.44 19.26
CA SER A 12 -9.00 18.97 18.68
C SER A 12 -9.21 20.47 19.00
N LYS A 13 -8.63 20.97 20.10
CA LYS A 13 -8.79 22.37 20.52
C LYS A 13 -7.86 23.35 19.82
N THR A 14 -6.77 22.87 19.21
CA THR A 14 -5.77 23.70 18.54
C THR A 14 -5.89 23.72 17.02
N ARG A 15 -6.76 22.89 16.45
CA ARG A 15 -7.06 22.94 15.01
C ARG A 15 -8.01 24.10 14.75
N ASN A 16 -7.49 25.17 14.17
CA ASN A 16 -8.27 26.28 13.64
C ASN A 16 -9.08 25.74 12.44
N GLN A 17 -10.27 25.20 12.73
CA GLN A 17 -11.14 24.57 11.72
C GLN A 17 -11.55 25.54 10.60
N SER A 18 -11.52 26.86 10.86
CA SER A 18 -11.86 27.85 9.86
C SER A 18 -10.80 28.01 8.76
N ALA A 19 -9.52 27.81 9.06
CA ALA A 19 -8.45 27.99 8.08
C ALA A 19 -8.28 26.78 7.13
N VAL A 20 -8.77 25.60 7.54
CA VAL A 20 -8.67 24.37 6.71
C VAL A 20 -9.89 24.24 5.80
N SER A 21 -11.07 24.74 6.21
CA SER A 21 -12.29 24.68 5.41
C SER A 21 -12.28 25.64 4.22
N GLU A 22 -11.48 26.71 4.26
CA GLU A 22 -11.34 27.64 3.13
C GLU A 22 -10.36 27.17 2.04
N LEU A 23 -9.45 26.23 2.38
CA LEU A 23 -8.40 25.81 1.44
C LEU A 23 -8.72 24.54 0.64
N VAL A 24 -9.63 23.71 1.10
CA VAL A 24 -10.06 22.51 0.38
C VAL A 24 -11.51 22.21 0.77
N ASP A 25 -12.42 22.22 -0.20
CA ASP A 25 -13.75 21.61 -0.07
C ASP A 25 -13.56 20.10 -0.01
N LEU A 26 -13.00 19.61 1.09
CA LEU A 26 -12.90 18.20 1.40
C LEU A 26 -14.33 17.72 1.66
N LYS A 27 -15.00 17.28 0.59
CA LYS A 27 -16.15 16.39 0.76
C LYS A 27 -15.66 15.21 1.58
N VAL A 28 -15.96 15.22 2.87
CA VAL A 28 -15.85 14.03 3.70
C VAL A 28 -16.89 13.07 3.14
N TYR A 29 -16.45 12.14 2.31
CA TYR A 29 -17.30 11.06 1.87
C TYR A 29 -17.64 10.23 3.11
N ASP A 30 -18.90 10.25 3.50
CA ASP A 30 -19.39 9.26 4.45
C ASP A 30 -19.28 7.89 3.76
N ALA A 31 -18.44 7.03 4.28
CA ALA A 31 -18.22 5.69 3.72
C ALA A 31 -19.50 4.85 3.66
N THR A 32 -20.57 5.27 4.37
CA THR A 32 -21.88 4.63 4.33
C THR A 32 -22.70 5.02 3.10
N GLU A 33 -22.36 6.12 2.41
CA GLU A 33 -23.05 6.62 1.21
C GLU A 33 -22.27 6.36 -0.10
N VAL A 34 -21.08 5.79 -0.03
CA VAL A 34 -20.35 5.41 -1.24
C VAL A 34 -21.07 4.23 -1.87
N GLU A 35 -21.75 4.45 -2.98
CA GLU A 35 -22.19 3.37 -3.85
C GLU A 35 -20.94 2.60 -4.28
N VAL A 36 -20.70 1.45 -3.65
CA VAL A 36 -19.61 0.56 -4.05
C VAL A 36 -19.99 0.00 -5.41
N GLU A 37 -19.39 0.54 -6.46
CA GLU A 37 -19.52 -0.01 -7.80
C GLU A 37 -19.23 -1.51 -7.71
N GLN A 38 -20.17 -2.33 -8.14
CA GLN A 38 -20.05 -3.77 -7.97
C GLN A 38 -18.89 -4.29 -8.81
N VAL A 39 -17.80 -4.60 -8.15
CA VAL A 39 -16.64 -5.25 -8.78
C VAL A 39 -17.05 -6.64 -9.23
N SER A 40 -16.82 -7.02 -10.47
CA SER A 40 -17.11 -8.37 -10.94
C SER A 40 -16.39 -9.41 -10.10
N LYS A 41 -16.99 -10.60 -9.98
CA LYS A 41 -16.41 -11.71 -9.20
C LYS A 41 -15.01 -12.08 -9.67
N GLU A 42 -14.77 -12.02 -10.96
CA GLU A 42 -13.48 -12.32 -11.59
C GLU A 42 -12.45 -11.25 -11.24
N LYS A 43 -12.82 -9.97 -11.34
CA LYS A 43 -11.94 -8.85 -10.93
C LYS A 43 -11.62 -8.93 -9.43
N ALA A 44 -12.60 -9.21 -8.60
CA ALA A 44 -12.40 -9.38 -7.15
C ALA A 44 -11.43 -10.54 -6.82
N LYS A 45 -11.54 -11.67 -7.50
CA LYS A 45 -10.60 -12.80 -7.35
C LYS A 45 -9.18 -12.43 -7.76
N THR A 46 -9.03 -11.73 -8.89
CA THR A 46 -7.73 -11.26 -9.37
C THR A 46 -7.11 -10.29 -8.36
N MET A 47 -7.88 -9.32 -7.88
CA MET A 47 -7.42 -8.38 -6.86
C MET A 47 -7.01 -9.10 -5.57
N TYR A 48 -7.81 -10.05 -5.11
CA TYR A 48 -7.48 -10.85 -3.92
C TYR A 48 -6.17 -11.63 -4.12
N LYS A 49 -6.01 -12.27 -5.29
CA LYS A 49 -4.77 -12.98 -5.61
C LYS A 49 -3.57 -12.03 -5.61
N THR A 50 -3.69 -10.87 -6.21
CA THR A 50 -2.61 -9.85 -6.22
C THR A 50 -2.21 -9.43 -4.81
N MET A 51 -3.19 -9.15 -3.94
CA MET A 51 -2.90 -8.81 -2.53
C MET A 51 -2.20 -9.97 -1.81
N TRP A 52 -2.60 -11.21 -2.10
CA TRP A 52 -1.97 -12.40 -1.53
C TRP A 52 -0.53 -12.58 -2.03
N ASP A 53 -0.29 -12.37 -3.32
CA ASP A 53 1.05 -12.42 -3.92
C ASP A 53 1.98 -11.35 -3.30
N ILE A 54 1.49 -10.12 -3.13
CA ILE A 54 2.24 -9.04 -2.46
C ILE A 54 2.57 -9.47 -1.03
N ARG A 55 1.58 -9.90 -0.24
CA ARG A 55 1.80 -10.31 1.14
C ARG A 55 2.83 -11.43 1.24
N ASN A 56 2.72 -12.47 0.43
CA ASN A 56 3.66 -13.58 0.43
C ASN A 56 5.07 -13.14 0.05
N PHE A 57 5.20 -12.28 -0.96
CA PHE A 57 6.48 -11.72 -1.35
C PHE A 57 7.15 -10.98 -0.19
N GLU A 58 6.42 -10.08 0.46
CA GLU A 58 6.94 -9.28 1.57
C GLU A 58 7.26 -10.11 2.81
N GLU A 59 6.44 -11.09 3.15
CA GLU A 59 6.71 -11.97 4.28
C GLU A 59 7.95 -12.85 4.05
N ASN A 60 8.17 -13.32 2.83
CA ASN A 60 9.40 -14.03 2.48
C ASN A 60 10.61 -13.10 2.49
N THR A 61 10.48 -11.89 1.93
CA THR A 61 11.53 -10.87 1.98
C THR A 61 11.92 -10.56 3.43
N ARG A 62 10.95 -10.37 4.32
CA ARG A 62 11.18 -10.16 5.75
C ARG A 62 11.94 -11.31 6.38
N ARG A 63 11.57 -12.56 6.07
CA ARG A 63 12.23 -13.76 6.62
C ARG A 63 13.68 -13.87 6.16
N PHE A 64 13.93 -13.65 4.87
CA PHE A 64 15.28 -13.70 4.31
C PHE A 64 16.15 -12.56 4.81
N PHE A 65 15.58 -11.36 4.95
CA PHE A 65 16.28 -10.22 5.54
C PHE A 65 16.66 -10.50 7.01
N ALA A 66 15.72 -11.00 7.82
CA ALA A 66 15.98 -11.37 9.22
C ALA A 66 17.02 -12.48 9.36
N ALA A 67 17.14 -13.36 8.35
CA ALA A 67 18.16 -14.39 8.29
C ALA A 67 19.53 -13.88 7.77
N GLY A 68 19.67 -12.58 7.49
CA GLY A 68 20.91 -11.99 6.98
C GLY A 68 21.26 -12.37 5.54
N GLN A 69 20.29 -12.85 4.76
CA GLN A 69 20.51 -13.32 3.39
C GLN A 69 20.31 -12.21 2.35
N ILE A 70 19.63 -11.14 2.72
CA ILE A 70 19.39 -9.97 1.88
C ILE A 70 20.30 -8.84 2.37
N PRO A 71 21.16 -8.25 1.52
CA PRO A 71 22.03 -7.14 1.89
C PRO A 71 21.26 -5.82 1.99
N GLY A 72 21.84 -4.85 2.69
CA GLY A 72 21.31 -3.48 2.75
C GLY A 72 20.12 -3.33 3.68
N PHE A 73 19.13 -2.54 3.27
CA PHE A 73 17.91 -2.26 4.01
C PHE A 73 16.70 -2.56 3.14
N VAL A 74 15.63 -3.05 3.77
CA VAL A 74 14.39 -3.39 3.08
C VAL A 74 13.23 -2.64 3.72
N HIS A 75 12.43 -1.97 2.91
CA HIS A 75 11.20 -1.31 3.31
C HIS A 75 10.01 -2.09 2.76
N LEU A 76 9.41 -2.90 3.63
CA LEU A 76 8.31 -3.79 3.25
C LEU A 76 7.04 -3.00 2.91
N TYR A 77 6.27 -3.52 1.97
CA TYR A 77 4.94 -3.05 1.56
C TYR A 77 3.81 -3.72 2.35
N ALA A 78 4.15 -4.58 3.31
CA ALA A 78 3.18 -5.32 4.11
C ALA A 78 2.22 -4.38 4.87
N GLY A 79 0.93 -4.58 4.67
CA GLY A 79 -0.14 -3.75 5.22
C GLY A 79 -0.76 -2.77 4.21
N GLU A 80 -0.15 -2.58 3.04
CA GLU A 80 -0.59 -1.63 2.00
C GLU A 80 -1.08 -2.34 0.71
N GLU A 81 -1.29 -3.66 0.76
CA GLU A 81 -1.57 -4.51 -0.41
C GLU A 81 -2.79 -4.03 -1.21
N ALA A 82 -3.83 -3.57 -0.50
CA ALA A 82 -5.06 -3.11 -1.12
C ALA A 82 -4.87 -1.82 -1.93
N ILE A 83 -3.93 -0.95 -1.52
CA ILE A 83 -3.66 0.33 -2.20
C ILE A 83 -3.07 0.06 -3.59
N ALA A 84 -1.96 -0.67 -3.67
CA ALA A 84 -1.34 -1.00 -4.95
C ALA A 84 -2.30 -1.79 -5.85
N THR A 85 -2.98 -2.78 -5.30
CA THR A 85 -3.93 -3.62 -6.03
C THR A 85 -5.10 -2.81 -6.57
N GLY A 86 -5.72 -1.96 -5.74
CA GLY A 86 -6.88 -1.16 -6.13
C GLY A 86 -6.56 -0.17 -7.25
N VAL A 87 -5.40 0.48 -7.17
CA VAL A 87 -4.94 1.40 -8.23
C VAL A 87 -4.62 0.61 -9.51
N CYS A 88 -3.76 -0.41 -9.44
CA CYS A 88 -3.28 -1.13 -10.61
C CYS A 88 -4.37 -1.95 -11.30
N ALA A 89 -5.41 -2.40 -10.60
CA ALA A 89 -6.55 -3.10 -11.18
C ALA A 89 -7.37 -2.23 -12.17
N ASN A 90 -7.13 -0.93 -12.20
CA ASN A 90 -7.76 0.03 -13.11
C ASN A 90 -6.79 0.58 -14.17
N LEU A 91 -5.57 0.09 -14.20
CA LEU A 91 -4.54 0.48 -15.15
C LEU A 91 -4.32 -0.60 -16.19
N THR A 92 -3.70 -0.20 -17.29
CA THR A 92 -3.25 -1.07 -18.38
C THR A 92 -1.73 -1.18 -18.41
N ASP A 93 -1.18 -2.05 -19.25
CA ASP A 93 0.27 -2.17 -19.43
C ASP A 93 0.92 -0.91 -20.01
N LYS A 94 0.11 -0.02 -20.63
CA LYS A 94 0.57 1.25 -21.21
C LYS A 94 0.69 2.37 -20.18
N ASP A 95 0.09 2.19 -19.00
CA ASP A 95 0.10 3.19 -17.96
C ASP A 95 1.38 3.11 -17.12
N TYR A 96 1.93 4.26 -16.81
CA TYR A 96 3.10 4.37 -15.95
C TYR A 96 2.68 4.69 -14.52
N ILE A 97 3.41 4.12 -13.58
CA ILE A 97 3.27 4.44 -12.16
C ILE A 97 4.62 4.87 -11.58
N THR A 98 4.59 5.63 -10.52
CA THR A 98 5.74 5.95 -9.69
C THR A 98 5.47 5.55 -8.26
N SER A 99 6.51 5.19 -7.55
CA SER A 99 6.43 4.86 -6.14
C SER A 99 7.60 5.44 -5.37
N THR A 100 7.50 5.48 -4.06
CA THR A 100 8.57 5.85 -3.15
C THR A 100 9.36 4.61 -2.72
N HIS A 101 9.96 4.64 -1.58
CA HIS A 101 10.82 3.59 -1.02
C HIS A 101 10.12 2.24 -0.69
N ARG A 102 8.79 2.15 -0.82
CA ARG A 102 8.00 0.90 -0.67
C ARG A 102 7.44 0.48 -2.02
N GLY A 103 8.32 0.17 -2.98
CA GLY A 103 7.94 -0.10 -4.38
C GLY A 103 7.50 -1.52 -4.68
N HIS A 104 7.78 -2.51 -3.82
CA HIS A 104 7.55 -3.93 -4.13
C HIS A 104 6.08 -4.21 -4.48
N GLY A 105 5.14 -3.77 -3.65
CA GLY A 105 3.72 -3.99 -3.88
C GLY A 105 3.23 -3.38 -5.19
N HIS A 106 3.73 -2.20 -5.56
CA HIS A 106 3.42 -1.56 -6.84
C HIS A 106 3.97 -2.37 -8.02
N CYS A 107 5.19 -2.88 -7.91
CA CYS A 107 5.79 -3.72 -8.96
C CYS A 107 4.99 -5.01 -9.14
N VAL A 108 4.65 -5.72 -8.07
CA VAL A 108 3.80 -6.92 -8.11
C VAL A 108 2.44 -6.62 -8.73
N ALA A 109 1.78 -5.55 -8.28
CA ALA A 109 0.45 -5.19 -8.77
C ALA A 109 0.44 -4.78 -10.25
N LYS A 110 1.56 -4.28 -10.77
CA LYS A 110 1.77 -3.98 -12.20
C LYS A 110 2.19 -5.22 -13.03
N GLY A 111 2.24 -6.40 -12.44
CA GLY A 111 2.58 -7.64 -13.13
C GLY A 111 4.07 -7.98 -13.15
N GLY A 112 4.86 -7.38 -12.25
CA GLY A 112 6.28 -7.71 -12.10
C GLY A 112 6.50 -9.19 -11.77
N ASP A 113 7.54 -9.80 -12.36
CA ASP A 113 7.90 -11.18 -12.09
C ASP A 113 8.45 -11.36 -10.67
N LEU A 114 7.72 -12.07 -9.83
CA LEU A 114 8.07 -12.28 -8.43
C LEU A 114 9.44 -12.95 -8.26
N LYS A 115 9.81 -13.84 -9.18
CA LYS A 115 11.09 -14.54 -9.12
C LYS A 115 12.23 -13.59 -9.46
N GLY A 116 12.10 -12.80 -10.52
CA GLY A 116 13.06 -11.78 -10.89
C GLY A 116 13.22 -10.71 -9.83
N MET A 117 12.12 -10.23 -9.25
CA MET A 117 12.14 -9.29 -8.13
C MET A 117 12.89 -9.85 -6.91
N MET A 118 12.65 -11.12 -6.57
CA MET A 118 13.36 -11.75 -5.45
C MET A 118 14.85 -11.90 -5.75
N ALA A 119 15.23 -12.29 -6.97
CA ALA A 119 16.63 -12.39 -7.38
C ALA A 119 17.34 -11.02 -7.30
N GLU A 120 16.68 -9.95 -7.74
CA GLU A 120 17.20 -8.58 -7.65
C GLU A 120 17.48 -8.20 -6.20
N ILE A 121 16.53 -8.44 -5.28
CA ILE A 121 16.70 -8.15 -3.84
C ILE A 121 17.88 -8.94 -3.23
N PHE A 122 18.11 -10.15 -3.70
CA PHE A 122 19.27 -10.96 -3.31
C PHE A 122 20.59 -10.53 -4.01
N GLY A 123 20.55 -9.56 -4.94
CA GLY A 123 21.70 -9.17 -5.75
C GLY A 123 22.15 -10.28 -6.69
N LYS A 124 21.22 -11.07 -7.23
CA LYS A 124 21.46 -12.17 -8.17
C LYS A 124 21.04 -11.77 -9.56
N GLU A 125 21.76 -12.31 -10.56
CA GLU A 125 21.31 -12.27 -11.96
C GLU A 125 20.13 -13.23 -12.17
N THR A 126 19.19 -12.86 -13.08
CA THR A 126 18.01 -13.65 -13.46
C THR A 126 18.16 -14.22 -14.87
#